data_a33751ca42e2b6aa53c7f4e4b0822493
#
_entry.id   a33751ca42e2b6aa53c7f4e4b0822493
#
_cell.length_a   1.000
_cell.length_b   1.000
_cell.length_c   1.000
_cell.angle_alpha   90.00
_cell.angle_beta   90.00
_cell.angle_gamma   90.00
#
_symmetry.space_group_name_H-M   'P 1'
#
loop_
_entity.id
_entity.type
_entity.pdbx_description
1 polymer ?
#
loop_
_entity_poly.entity_id
_entity_poly.type
_entity_poly.pdbx_seq_one_letter_code
_entity_poly.pdbx_strand_id
1 'polypeptide(L)'
;MDREPAYTRGRDAASVALPAALAVVATVIAALGGAWADYAWGVAWTTAAASALAGMLVARRAAAAPERGRWTCWTAAAACWLAGQLAWNALTLSGGGAFGTLADAAWWAFAVLVIGGALRTRDGSGTVRMVALVEVVPLIAAAVVHATPQA
;
A
#
# COMPACT_ATOMS: atom_id res chain seq x y z
N MET A 1 -23.20 20.50 19.90
CA MET A 1 -21.97 20.76 19.11
C MET A 1 -20.82 20.23 19.94
N ASP A 2 -20.66 18.88 19.88
CA ASP A 2 -19.69 18.15 20.71
C ASP A 2 -18.30 18.36 20.11
N ARG A 3 -17.44 19.03 20.86
CA ARG A 3 -16.02 19.18 20.51
C ARG A 3 -15.36 17.84 20.78
N GLU A 4 -15.00 17.10 19.72
CA GLU A 4 -14.07 15.98 19.88
C GLU A 4 -12.86 16.41 20.69
N PRO A 5 -12.46 15.65 21.70
CA PRO A 5 -11.32 16.00 22.53
C PRO A 5 -10.05 16.06 21.66
N ALA A 6 -9.34 17.18 21.72
CA ALA A 6 -8.11 17.44 20.94
C ALA A 6 -7.03 16.33 21.08
N TYR A 7 -7.13 15.53 22.13
CA TYR A 7 -6.26 14.38 22.42
C TYR A 7 -6.37 13.23 21.41
N THR A 8 -7.57 12.93 20.87
CA THR A 8 -7.75 11.85 19.89
C THR A 8 -7.13 12.22 18.55
N ARG A 9 -7.25 13.48 18.14
CA ARG A 9 -6.72 14.00 16.87
C ARG A 9 -5.18 13.95 16.81
N GLY A 10 -4.50 14.15 17.93
CA GLY A 10 -3.03 14.08 18.02
C GLY A 10 -2.49 12.66 17.90
N ARG A 11 -3.18 11.65 18.46
CA ARG A 11 -2.75 10.24 18.35
C ARG A 11 -2.90 9.68 16.92
N ASP A 12 -3.97 10.06 16.23
CA ASP A 12 -4.23 9.61 14.86
C ASP A 12 -3.21 10.23 13.90
N ALA A 13 -2.85 11.50 14.09
CA ALA A 13 -1.79 12.14 13.31
C ALA A 13 -0.42 11.50 13.54
N ALA A 14 -0.06 11.20 14.79
CA ALA A 14 1.22 10.57 15.12
C ALA A 14 1.34 9.13 14.57
N SER A 15 0.24 8.37 14.54
CA SER A 15 0.22 7.00 14.01
C SER A 15 0.54 6.93 12.51
N VAL A 16 0.30 7.99 11.77
CA VAL A 16 0.60 8.09 10.34
C VAL A 16 1.92 8.82 10.08
N ALA A 17 2.21 9.87 10.87
CA ALA A 17 3.37 10.73 10.65
C ALA A 17 4.70 9.99 10.89
N LEU A 18 4.80 9.18 11.95
CA LEU A 18 6.02 8.47 12.27
C LEU A 18 6.42 7.43 11.19
N PRO A 19 5.53 6.52 10.76
CA PRO A 19 5.85 5.60 9.66
C PRO A 19 6.17 6.34 8.35
N ALA A 20 5.48 7.43 8.04
CA ALA A 20 5.77 8.24 6.86
C ALA A 20 7.17 8.87 6.92
N ALA A 21 7.56 9.42 8.07
CA ALA A 21 8.90 9.97 8.28
C ALA A 21 9.98 8.89 8.13
N LEU A 22 9.76 7.69 8.70
CA LEU A 22 10.68 6.57 8.54
C LEU A 22 10.82 6.12 7.07
N ALA A 23 9.71 6.09 6.32
CA ALA A 23 9.73 5.77 4.90
C ALA A 23 10.55 6.79 4.10
N VAL A 24 10.40 8.08 4.40
CA VAL A 24 11.19 9.15 3.77
C VAL A 24 12.68 9.00 4.08
N VAL A 25 13.05 8.80 5.36
CA VAL A 25 14.44 8.62 5.75
C VAL A 25 15.05 7.39 5.07
N ALA A 26 14.35 6.26 5.08
CA ALA A 26 14.82 5.05 4.42
C ALA A 26 14.97 5.23 2.90
N THR A 27 14.06 5.96 2.26
CA THR A 27 14.14 6.29 0.83
C THR A 27 15.38 7.17 0.54
N VAL A 28 15.66 8.15 1.38
CA VAL A 28 16.87 8.99 1.24
C VAL A 28 18.13 8.15 1.37
N ILE A 29 18.22 7.26 2.37
CA ILE A 29 19.37 6.35 2.55
C ILE A 29 19.52 5.46 1.32
N ALA A 30 18.44 4.89 0.79
CA ALA A 30 18.48 4.06 -0.40
C ALA A 30 18.96 4.84 -1.65
N ALA A 31 18.52 6.10 -1.80
CA ALA A 31 18.90 6.97 -2.91
C ALA A 31 20.38 7.39 -2.86
N LEU A 32 20.98 7.45 -1.67
CA LEU A 32 22.41 7.72 -1.51
C LEU A 32 23.30 6.53 -1.94
N GLY A 33 22.72 5.34 -2.12
CA GLY A 33 23.41 4.15 -2.60
C GLY A 33 24.31 3.48 -1.53
N GLY A 34 25.13 2.53 -1.99
CA GLY A 34 26.04 1.79 -1.12
C GLY A 34 25.50 0.44 -0.67
N ALA A 35 26.25 -0.26 0.18
CA ALA A 35 25.96 -1.63 0.60
C ALA A 35 24.62 -1.82 1.34
N TRP A 36 24.02 -0.74 1.83
CA TRP A 36 22.75 -0.75 2.58
C TRP A 36 21.54 -0.34 1.74
N ALA A 37 21.73 0.02 0.46
CA ALA A 37 20.65 0.55 -0.39
C ALA A 37 19.46 -0.42 -0.50
N ASP A 38 19.71 -1.71 -0.73
CA ASP A 38 18.67 -2.72 -0.89
C ASP A 38 17.85 -2.91 0.40
N TYR A 39 18.53 -2.91 1.55
CA TYR A 39 17.85 -2.98 2.85
C TYR A 39 17.02 -1.72 3.12
N ALA A 40 17.56 -0.56 2.79
CA ALA A 40 16.86 0.71 2.95
C ALA A 40 15.61 0.79 2.06
N TRP A 41 15.67 0.28 0.83
CA TRP A 41 14.50 0.13 -0.05
C TRP A 41 13.44 -0.79 0.57
N GLY A 42 13.85 -1.96 1.08
CA GLY A 42 12.95 -2.88 1.76
C GLY A 42 12.25 -2.22 2.96
N VAL A 43 12.98 -1.46 3.77
CA VAL A 43 12.43 -0.71 4.91
C VAL A 43 11.48 0.38 4.44
N ALA A 44 11.85 1.16 3.41
CA ALA A 44 11.03 2.25 2.87
C ALA A 44 9.66 1.73 2.39
N TRP A 45 9.64 0.67 1.58
CA TRP A 45 8.41 0.08 1.07
C TRP A 45 7.56 -0.57 2.15
N THR A 46 8.18 -1.24 3.12
CA THR A 46 7.45 -1.85 4.24
C THR A 46 6.79 -0.79 5.12
N THR A 47 7.50 0.29 5.44
CA THR A 47 6.93 1.39 6.23
C THR A 47 5.85 2.15 5.48
N ALA A 48 5.99 2.34 4.17
CA ALA A 48 4.95 2.93 3.33
C ALA A 48 3.68 2.06 3.31
N ALA A 49 3.81 0.75 3.12
CA ALA A 49 2.68 -0.18 3.13
C ALA A 49 2.00 -0.26 4.51
N ALA A 50 2.79 -0.28 5.60
CA ALA A 50 2.25 -0.25 6.96
C ALA A 50 1.50 1.06 7.27
N SER A 51 2.03 2.20 6.81
CA SER A 51 1.37 3.51 6.95
C SER A 51 0.05 3.56 6.18
N ALA A 52 0.03 3.05 4.96
CA ALA A 52 -1.18 2.94 4.15
C ALA A 52 -2.24 2.08 4.85
N LEU A 53 -1.85 0.92 5.39
CA LEU A 53 -2.76 0.05 6.14
C LEU A 53 -3.31 0.75 7.39
N ALA A 54 -2.48 1.41 8.17
CA ALA A 54 -2.92 2.17 9.35
C ALA A 54 -3.92 3.26 8.98
N GLY A 55 -3.63 4.06 7.94
CA GLY A 55 -4.53 5.09 7.44
C GLY A 55 -5.87 4.53 6.96
N MET A 56 -5.85 3.43 6.21
CA MET A 56 -7.08 2.76 5.74
C MET A 56 -7.92 2.18 6.88
N LEU A 57 -7.28 1.65 7.94
CA LEU A 57 -7.98 1.17 9.13
C LEU A 57 -8.69 2.31 9.88
N VAL A 58 -8.03 3.46 10.02
CA VAL A 58 -8.62 4.66 10.64
C VAL A 58 -9.81 5.14 9.80
N ALA A 59 -9.63 5.29 8.49
CA ALA A 59 -10.69 5.72 7.58
C ALA A 59 -11.88 4.76 7.58
N ARG A 60 -11.64 3.44 7.59
CA ARG A 60 -12.70 2.43 7.68
C ARG A 60 -13.51 2.53 8.98
N ARG A 61 -12.84 2.80 10.12
CA ARG A 61 -13.53 2.97 11.42
C ARG A 61 -14.40 4.23 11.44
N ALA A 62 -13.94 5.31 10.80
CA ALA A 62 -14.66 6.57 10.71
C ALA A 62 -15.76 6.56 9.63
N ALA A 63 -15.75 5.60 8.70
CA ALA A 63 -16.64 5.57 7.56
C ALA A 63 -18.11 5.29 7.95
N ALA A 64 -19.04 6.02 7.33
CA ALA A 64 -20.47 5.75 7.40
C ALA A 64 -20.82 4.36 6.84
N ALA A 65 -21.93 3.78 7.31
CA ALA A 65 -22.34 2.42 6.94
C ALA A 65 -22.32 2.14 5.43
N PRO A 66 -22.84 3.02 4.54
CA PRO A 66 -22.84 2.77 3.10
C PRO A 66 -21.45 2.75 2.46
N GLU A 67 -20.47 3.38 3.10
CA GLU A 67 -19.08 3.46 2.58
C GLU A 67 -18.15 2.38 3.12
N ARG A 68 -18.53 1.69 4.20
CA ARG A 68 -17.69 0.69 4.85
C ARG A 68 -17.22 -0.42 3.91
N GLY A 69 -18.06 -0.82 2.94
CA GLY A 69 -17.68 -1.82 1.95
C GLY A 69 -16.48 -1.41 1.09
N ARG A 70 -16.44 -0.16 0.65
CA ARG A 70 -15.34 0.43 -0.09
C ARG A 70 -14.06 0.47 0.75
N TRP A 71 -14.16 1.03 1.95
CA TRP A 71 -13.01 1.10 2.87
C TRP A 71 -12.50 -0.27 3.30
N THR A 72 -13.37 -1.28 3.39
CA THR A 72 -12.98 -2.66 3.66
C THR A 72 -12.11 -3.22 2.52
N CYS A 73 -12.49 -2.99 1.25
CA CYS A 73 -11.68 -3.41 0.10
C CYS A 73 -10.31 -2.74 0.11
N TRP A 74 -10.24 -1.43 0.34
CA TRP A 74 -8.97 -0.70 0.36
C TRP A 74 -8.09 -1.08 1.57
N THR A 75 -8.70 -1.35 2.73
CA THR A 75 -7.96 -1.88 3.89
C THR A 75 -7.38 -3.26 3.59
N ALA A 76 -8.16 -4.15 2.95
CA ALA A 76 -7.69 -5.46 2.54
C ALA A 76 -6.57 -5.34 1.47
N ALA A 77 -6.70 -4.41 0.52
CA ALA A 77 -5.65 -4.11 -0.45
C ALA A 77 -4.35 -3.70 0.24
N ALA A 78 -4.39 -2.74 1.16
CA ALA A 78 -3.20 -2.30 1.89
C ALA A 78 -2.57 -3.44 2.72
N ALA A 79 -3.39 -4.33 3.28
CA ALA A 79 -2.91 -5.54 3.98
C ALA A 79 -2.21 -6.51 3.02
N CYS A 80 -2.76 -6.73 1.83
CA CYS A 80 -2.12 -7.55 0.79
C CYS A 80 -0.79 -6.94 0.34
N TRP A 81 -0.74 -5.61 0.14
CA TRP A 81 0.52 -4.93 -0.20
C TRP A 81 1.58 -5.14 0.87
N LEU A 82 1.24 -4.92 2.15
CA LEU A 82 2.16 -5.15 3.26
C LEU A 82 2.63 -6.61 3.33
N ALA A 83 1.71 -7.56 3.17
CA ALA A 83 2.04 -8.99 3.17
C ALA A 83 3.01 -9.34 2.01
N GLY A 84 2.75 -8.82 0.81
CA GLY A 84 3.63 -8.98 -0.33
C GLY A 84 5.03 -8.41 -0.09
N GLN A 85 5.11 -7.21 0.51
CA GLN A 85 6.38 -6.58 0.83
C GLN A 85 7.17 -7.35 1.89
N LEU A 86 6.51 -7.87 2.92
CA LEU A 86 7.16 -8.70 3.94
C LEU A 86 7.66 -10.02 3.35
N ALA A 87 6.86 -10.67 2.49
CA ALA A 87 7.28 -11.88 1.80
C ALA A 87 8.49 -11.63 0.88
N TRP A 88 8.47 -10.53 0.12
CA TRP A 88 9.59 -10.11 -0.71
C TRP A 88 10.88 -9.89 0.09
N ASN A 89 10.78 -9.15 1.20
CA ASN A 89 11.93 -8.90 2.06
C ASN A 89 12.51 -10.22 2.62
N ALA A 90 11.64 -11.15 3.05
CA ALA A 90 12.06 -12.46 3.55
C ALA A 90 12.78 -13.27 2.46
N LEU A 91 12.29 -13.25 1.22
CA LEU A 91 12.93 -13.90 0.08
C LEU A 91 14.30 -13.28 -0.24
N THR A 92 14.38 -11.94 -0.25
CA THR A 92 15.65 -11.24 -0.49
C THR A 92 16.68 -11.58 0.56
N LEU A 93 16.29 -11.62 1.84
CA LEU A 93 17.17 -11.98 2.94
C LEU A 93 17.62 -13.45 2.92
N SER A 94 16.80 -14.36 2.36
CA SER A 94 17.15 -15.78 2.23
C SER A 94 17.94 -16.12 0.97
N GLY A 95 18.23 -15.14 0.11
CA GLY A 95 18.89 -15.37 -1.18
C GLY A 95 18.00 -16.09 -2.21
N GLY A 96 16.71 -16.11 -2.01
CA GLY A 96 15.73 -16.76 -2.88
C GLY A 96 15.48 -15.97 -4.16
N GLY A 97 15.23 -16.68 -5.27
CA GLY A 97 14.83 -16.09 -6.55
C GLY A 97 13.40 -15.53 -6.49
N ALA A 98 13.16 -14.48 -7.27
CA ALA A 98 12.10 -13.54 -7.06
C ALA A 98 10.79 -13.74 -7.81
N PHE A 99 10.67 -14.67 -8.75
CA PHE A 99 9.49 -14.77 -9.64
C PHE A 99 8.57 -15.93 -9.29
N GLY A 100 7.25 -15.69 -9.42
CA GLY A 100 6.20 -16.69 -9.17
C GLY A 100 6.00 -16.98 -7.68
N THR A 101 6.24 -15.99 -6.83
CA THR A 101 6.26 -16.13 -5.37
C THR A 101 4.93 -15.75 -4.71
N LEU A 102 4.80 -16.05 -3.43
CA LEU A 102 3.68 -15.59 -2.59
C LEU A 102 3.57 -14.04 -2.57
N ALA A 103 4.70 -13.34 -2.74
CA ALA A 103 4.73 -11.88 -2.83
C ALA A 103 3.96 -11.38 -4.07
N ASP A 104 4.16 -12.02 -5.23
CA ASP A 104 3.47 -11.65 -6.46
C ASP A 104 1.96 -11.87 -6.34
N ALA A 105 1.54 -12.99 -5.75
CA ALA A 105 0.14 -13.28 -5.51
C ALA A 105 -0.51 -12.21 -4.60
N ALA A 106 0.20 -11.75 -3.58
CA ALA A 106 -0.28 -10.70 -2.69
C ALA A 106 -0.40 -9.35 -3.39
N TRP A 107 0.54 -8.99 -4.28
CA TRP A 107 0.48 -7.76 -5.06
C TRP A 107 -0.63 -7.81 -6.13
N TRP A 108 -0.89 -8.95 -6.75
CA TRP A 108 -2.04 -9.12 -7.63
C TRP A 108 -3.36 -8.97 -6.87
N ALA A 109 -3.47 -9.56 -5.68
CA ALA A 109 -4.64 -9.40 -4.82
C ALA A 109 -4.84 -7.93 -4.41
N PHE A 110 -3.76 -7.19 -4.12
CA PHE A 110 -3.81 -5.74 -3.89
C PHE A 110 -4.47 -5.01 -5.06
N ALA A 111 -4.01 -5.23 -6.29
CA ALA A 111 -4.54 -4.56 -7.48
C ALA A 111 -6.04 -4.84 -7.66
N VAL A 112 -6.46 -6.10 -7.56
CA VAL A 112 -7.87 -6.51 -7.68
C VAL A 112 -8.74 -5.85 -6.61
N LEU A 113 -8.26 -5.77 -5.37
CA LEU A 113 -9.00 -5.17 -4.26
C LEU A 113 -9.11 -3.64 -4.39
N VAL A 114 -8.08 -2.95 -4.91
CA VAL A 114 -8.15 -1.52 -5.21
C VAL A 114 -9.22 -1.24 -6.24
N ILE A 115 -9.23 -2.01 -7.34
CA ILE A 115 -10.26 -1.89 -8.37
C ILE A 115 -11.65 -2.19 -7.78
N GLY A 116 -11.79 -3.27 -7.02
CA GLY A 116 -13.04 -3.64 -6.38
C GLY A 116 -13.58 -2.59 -5.42
N GLY A 117 -12.69 -1.88 -4.71
CA GLY A 117 -13.03 -0.73 -3.88
C GLY A 117 -13.49 0.48 -4.68
N ALA A 118 -12.78 0.78 -5.77
CA ALA A 118 -13.12 1.89 -6.67
C ALA A 118 -14.48 1.69 -7.35
N LEU A 119 -14.78 0.46 -7.77
CA LEU A 119 -16.08 0.14 -8.40
C LEU A 119 -17.27 0.24 -7.42
N ARG A 120 -17.02 0.18 -6.11
CA ARG A 120 -18.05 0.35 -5.06
C ARG A 120 -18.30 1.80 -4.68
N THR A 121 -17.65 2.79 -5.32
CA THR A 121 -17.99 4.19 -5.11
C THR A 121 -19.38 4.47 -5.66
N ARG A 122 -20.31 4.89 -4.80
CA ARG A 122 -21.68 5.25 -5.19
C ARG A 122 -21.78 6.63 -5.84
N ASP A 123 -20.83 7.49 -5.54
CA ASP A 123 -20.77 8.82 -6.11
C ASP A 123 -20.35 8.69 -7.56
N GLY A 124 -21.27 8.96 -8.47
CA GLY A 124 -21.11 8.83 -9.93
C GLY A 124 -20.03 9.71 -10.57
N SER A 125 -19.10 10.25 -9.79
CA SER A 125 -17.91 10.95 -10.30
C SER A 125 -17.03 9.92 -11.02
N GLY A 126 -17.16 9.84 -12.33
CA GLY A 126 -16.29 9.04 -13.19
C GLY A 126 -14.79 9.30 -12.94
N THR A 127 -14.47 10.42 -12.33
CA THR A 127 -13.13 10.86 -11.96
C THR A 127 -12.43 9.89 -11.03
N VAL A 128 -13.06 9.41 -9.95
CA VAL A 128 -12.42 8.46 -9.00
C VAL A 128 -12.20 7.10 -9.65
N ARG A 129 -13.14 6.66 -10.50
CA ARG A 129 -12.98 5.42 -11.29
C ARG A 129 -11.86 5.56 -12.31
N MET A 130 -11.74 6.73 -12.94
CA MET A 130 -10.72 7.00 -13.94
C MET A 130 -9.33 7.10 -13.32
N VAL A 131 -9.18 7.76 -12.16
CA VAL A 131 -7.90 7.85 -11.43
C VAL A 131 -7.45 6.47 -10.98
N ALA A 132 -8.33 5.64 -10.40
CA ALA A 132 -7.98 4.28 -10.01
C ALA A 132 -7.56 3.41 -11.22
N LEU A 133 -8.20 3.56 -12.38
CA LEU A 133 -7.82 2.85 -13.60
C LEU A 133 -6.50 3.35 -14.18
N VAL A 134 -6.26 4.67 -14.16
CA VAL A 134 -5.03 5.28 -14.67
C VAL A 134 -3.82 4.90 -13.82
N GLU A 135 -3.98 4.71 -12.50
CA GLU A 135 -2.88 4.29 -11.63
C GLU A 135 -2.65 2.77 -11.65
N VAL A 136 -3.70 1.97 -11.79
CA VAL A 136 -3.61 0.50 -11.73
C VAL A 136 -3.18 -0.11 -13.08
N VAL A 137 -3.59 0.48 -14.21
CA VAL A 137 -3.23 -0.03 -15.55
C VAL A 137 -1.72 -0.01 -15.78
N PRO A 138 -0.95 1.06 -15.47
CA PRO A 138 0.51 1.05 -15.59
C PRO A 138 1.18 0.02 -14.66
N LEU A 139 0.66 -0.19 -13.44
CA LEU A 139 1.17 -1.19 -12.51
C LEU A 139 0.98 -2.60 -13.05
N ILE A 140 -0.19 -2.90 -13.63
CA ILE A 140 -0.46 -4.18 -14.29
C ILE A 140 0.45 -4.34 -15.52
N ALA A 141 0.59 -3.31 -16.34
CA ALA A 141 1.44 -3.36 -17.52
C ALA A 141 2.91 -3.58 -17.14
N ALA A 142 3.42 -2.87 -16.13
CA ALA A 142 4.77 -3.06 -15.61
C ALA A 142 4.99 -4.48 -15.06
N ALA A 143 4.02 -5.02 -14.33
CA ALA A 143 4.08 -6.38 -13.79
C ALA A 143 4.09 -7.44 -14.92
N VAL A 144 3.29 -7.24 -15.97
CA VAL A 144 3.26 -8.13 -17.14
C VAL A 144 4.59 -8.08 -17.90
N VAL A 145 5.16 -6.89 -18.10
CA VAL A 145 6.46 -6.72 -18.76
C VAL A 145 7.59 -7.38 -17.97
N HIS A 146 7.55 -7.29 -16.62
CA HIS A 146 8.55 -7.94 -15.77
C HIS A 146 8.37 -9.45 -15.66
N ALA A 147 7.15 -9.96 -15.83
CA ALA A 147 6.86 -11.40 -15.80
C ALA A 147 7.18 -12.11 -17.13
N THR A 148 7.40 -11.38 -18.23
CA THR A 148 7.83 -11.99 -19.50
C THR A 148 9.33 -12.26 -19.46
N PRO A 149 9.78 -13.54 -19.61
CA PRO A 149 11.19 -13.86 -19.71
C PRO A 149 11.81 -13.05 -20.84
N GLN A 150 12.84 -12.30 -20.56
CA GLN A 150 13.65 -11.68 -21.59
C GLN A 150 14.50 -12.81 -22.22
N ALA A 151 14.12 -13.19 -23.44
CA ALA A 151 14.83 -14.17 -24.25
C ALA A 151 16.19 -13.65 -24.71
#